data_18447d5ee1588abfa20cda5423720a39
#
_entry.id   18447d5ee1588abfa20cda5423720a39
#
_cell.length_a   1.000
_cell.length_b   1.000
_cell.length_c   1.000
_cell.angle_alpha   90.00
_cell.angle_beta   90.00
_cell.angle_gamma   90.00
#
_symmetry.space_group_name_H-M   'P 1'
#
loop_
_entity.id
_entity.type
_entity.pdbx_description
1 polymer ?
#
loop_
_entity_poly.entity_id
_entity_poly.type
_entity_poly.pdbx_seq_one_letter_code
_entity_poly.pdbx_strand_id
1 'polypeptide(L)'
;MVQAVWHTVQDAGWKNIKINEEDFKKISGLRKKGGFAELADSPKFYLWQGEKKFIIKTDSYRKNLKRKERCVRMIEDILKYNKEFVEKKAYEPYLTSKYPDKKLAILTCMDTRLTELLPAALGIKNGDAKIIKNAGGVITHPYGSVMRSLLVGILELGVEEIMVIGHTDCGVQGMDGHHMLEELVERGVSQEHINVIKSTGTDLEKWLGGFESVEQSVKDTVYALKHHPLMPTGIKITGFIMDSVTGGLEAVEEKK
;
A
#
# COMPACT_ATOMS: atom_id res chain seq x y z
N MET A 1 -28.06 23.35 -10.13
CA MET A 1 -27.79 23.60 -8.70
C MET A 1 -28.14 22.38 -7.83
N VAL A 2 -29.29 21.76 -7.99
CA VAL A 2 -29.69 20.50 -7.33
C VAL A 2 -28.72 19.34 -7.60
N GLN A 3 -28.22 19.22 -8.84
CA GLN A 3 -27.25 18.19 -9.23
C GLN A 3 -25.89 18.31 -8.51
N ALA A 4 -25.41 19.51 -8.22
CA ALA A 4 -24.11 19.69 -7.56
C ALA A 4 -24.14 19.29 -6.06
N VAL A 5 -25.27 19.53 -5.38
CA VAL A 5 -25.46 19.06 -3.99
C VAL A 5 -25.66 17.55 -3.96
N TRP A 6 -26.36 16.99 -4.98
CA TRP A 6 -26.56 15.56 -5.14
C TRP A 6 -25.25 14.80 -5.40
N HIS A 7 -24.35 15.32 -6.24
CA HIS A 7 -23.02 14.73 -6.45
C HIS A 7 -22.19 14.74 -5.16
N THR A 8 -22.19 15.83 -4.40
CA THR A 8 -21.45 15.90 -3.12
C THR A 8 -21.99 14.90 -2.09
N VAL A 9 -23.27 14.59 -2.11
CA VAL A 9 -23.90 13.60 -1.22
C VAL A 9 -23.63 12.16 -1.70
N GLN A 10 -23.60 11.93 -3.03
CA GLN A 10 -23.25 10.62 -3.60
C GLN A 10 -21.77 10.27 -3.43
N ASP A 11 -20.87 11.24 -3.59
CA ASP A 11 -19.43 11.06 -3.37
C ASP A 11 -19.10 10.72 -1.90
N ALA A 12 -20.00 11.07 -0.97
CA ALA A 12 -19.89 10.67 0.43
C ALA A 12 -20.50 9.27 0.74
N GLY A 13 -20.86 8.50 -0.29
CA GLY A 13 -21.41 7.14 -0.12
C GLY A 13 -22.89 7.07 0.28
N TRP A 14 -23.61 8.17 0.20
CA TRP A 14 -25.01 8.29 0.65
C TRP A 14 -25.99 8.06 -0.50
N LYS A 15 -26.37 6.84 -0.73
CA LYS A 15 -27.39 6.48 -1.72
C LYS A 15 -28.79 6.67 -1.09
N ASN A 16 -29.69 7.39 -1.79
CA ASN A 16 -31.13 7.52 -1.46
C ASN A 16 -31.53 8.46 -0.32
N ILE A 17 -30.83 9.56 -0.08
CA ILE A 17 -31.28 10.57 0.89
C ILE A 17 -32.09 11.66 0.18
N LYS A 18 -33.34 11.88 0.63
CA LYS A 18 -34.14 13.04 0.23
C LYS A 18 -33.93 14.13 1.28
N ILE A 19 -33.42 15.28 0.86
CA ILE A 19 -33.35 16.50 1.67
C ILE A 19 -34.65 17.25 1.46
N ASN A 20 -35.34 17.68 2.55
CA ASN A 20 -36.54 18.49 2.40
C ASN A 20 -36.18 19.90 1.91
N GLU A 21 -37.21 20.63 1.38
CA GLU A 21 -36.98 21.93 0.73
C GLU A 21 -36.48 23.01 1.70
N GLU A 22 -36.82 22.92 2.98
CA GLU A 22 -36.39 23.86 4.00
C GLU A 22 -34.92 23.67 4.42
N ASP A 23 -34.51 22.43 4.58
CA ASP A 23 -33.10 22.09 4.86
C ASP A 23 -32.21 22.37 3.61
N PHE A 24 -32.77 22.17 2.41
CA PHE A 24 -32.11 22.57 1.17
C PHE A 24 -31.91 24.08 1.07
N LYS A 25 -32.92 24.91 1.48
CA LYS A 25 -32.80 26.37 1.53
C LYS A 25 -31.75 26.82 2.54
N LYS A 26 -31.67 26.18 3.71
CA LYS A 26 -30.60 26.43 4.71
C LYS A 26 -29.23 26.08 4.19
N ILE A 27 -29.04 24.89 3.58
CA ILE A 27 -27.79 24.44 2.97
C ILE A 27 -27.39 25.34 1.80
N SER A 28 -28.31 25.75 0.94
CA SER A 28 -28.04 26.64 -0.19
C SER A 28 -27.74 28.08 0.22
N GLY A 29 -28.34 28.56 1.32
CA GLY A 29 -28.07 29.86 1.93
C GLY A 29 -26.67 29.96 2.54
N LEU A 30 -26.19 28.90 3.16
CA LEU A 30 -24.84 28.78 3.72
C LEU A 30 -23.76 28.80 2.64
N ARG A 31 -24.02 28.24 1.45
CA ARG A 31 -23.08 28.28 0.32
C ARG A 31 -22.81 29.71 -0.19
N LYS A 32 -23.77 30.62 -0.11
CA LYS A 32 -23.61 32.04 -0.49
C LYS A 32 -22.73 32.83 0.48
N LYS A 33 -22.51 32.32 1.71
CA LYS A 33 -21.72 32.97 2.77
C LYS A 33 -20.37 32.31 3.07
N GLY A 34 -19.88 31.42 2.19
CA GLY A 34 -18.64 30.68 2.44
C GLY A 34 -18.81 29.40 3.27
N GLY A 35 -19.97 28.93 3.42
CA GLY A 35 -20.52 28.23 4.57
C GLY A 35 -20.66 26.73 4.60
N PHE A 36 -19.84 25.89 3.94
CA PHE A 36 -19.71 24.50 4.41
C PHE A 36 -18.92 24.41 5.74
N ALA A 37 -18.10 25.41 6.04
CA ALA A 37 -17.40 25.52 7.32
C ALA A 37 -18.36 25.76 8.51
N GLU A 38 -19.40 26.58 8.34
CA GLU A 38 -20.40 26.82 9.40
C GLU A 38 -21.30 25.61 9.70
N LEU A 39 -21.57 24.77 8.69
CA LEU A 39 -22.25 23.48 8.91
C LEU A 39 -21.38 22.49 9.69
N ALA A 40 -20.06 22.58 9.55
CA ALA A 40 -19.12 21.75 10.28
C ALA A 40 -19.10 22.03 11.79
N ASP A 41 -19.57 23.20 12.25
CA ASP A 41 -19.59 23.56 13.67
C ASP A 41 -20.86 23.13 14.40
N SER A 42 -21.89 22.65 13.69
CA SER A 42 -23.05 22.04 14.32
C SER A 42 -22.75 20.62 14.79
N PRO A 43 -23.02 20.26 16.06
CA PRO A 43 -22.71 18.93 16.59
C PRO A 43 -23.59 17.80 16.01
N LYS A 44 -24.69 18.11 15.35
CA LYS A 44 -25.63 17.14 14.80
C LYS A 44 -26.39 17.72 13.60
N PHE A 45 -26.46 16.96 12.49
CA PHE A 45 -27.40 17.20 11.41
C PHE A 45 -28.57 16.25 11.51
N TYR A 46 -29.76 16.73 11.16
CA TYR A 46 -30.97 15.95 11.12
C TYR A 46 -31.41 15.84 9.66
N LEU A 47 -31.52 14.62 9.18
CA LEU A 47 -32.15 14.32 7.90
C LEU A 47 -33.49 13.63 8.15
N TRP A 48 -34.50 14.00 7.36
CA TRP A 48 -35.83 13.42 7.43
C TRP A 48 -36.10 12.61 6.16
N GLN A 49 -36.51 11.37 6.32
CA GLN A 49 -37.01 10.52 5.23
C GLN A 49 -38.43 10.06 5.61
N GLY A 50 -39.45 10.77 5.10
CA GLY A 50 -40.81 10.60 5.56
C GLY A 50 -40.94 10.97 7.05
N GLU A 51 -41.52 10.09 7.88
CA GLU A 51 -41.63 10.27 9.32
C GLU A 51 -40.38 9.89 10.13
N LYS A 52 -39.35 9.35 9.47
CA LYS A 52 -38.13 8.91 10.14
C LYS A 52 -37.07 10.01 10.20
N LYS A 53 -36.60 10.30 11.41
CA LYS A 53 -35.52 11.24 11.70
C LYS A 53 -34.21 10.51 11.84
N PHE A 54 -33.22 10.85 11.00
CA PHE A 54 -31.85 10.33 11.07
C PHE A 54 -30.92 11.38 11.68
N ILE A 55 -30.13 10.96 12.64
CA ILE A 55 -29.10 11.81 13.27
C ILE A 55 -27.76 11.50 12.61
N ILE A 56 -27.18 12.49 11.94
CA ILE A 56 -25.83 12.37 11.38
C ILE A 56 -24.85 12.94 12.39
N LYS A 57 -23.97 12.09 12.91
CA LYS A 57 -22.87 12.52 13.75
C LYS A 57 -21.79 13.16 12.87
N THR A 58 -21.53 14.46 13.08
CA THR A 58 -20.56 15.23 12.29
C THR A 58 -19.10 14.84 12.53
N ASP A 59 -18.80 14.11 13.59
CA ASP A 59 -17.43 13.73 13.96
C ASP A 59 -16.73 12.88 12.89
N SER A 60 -17.44 11.95 12.26
CA SER A 60 -16.90 11.14 11.16
C SER A 60 -16.62 11.99 9.92
N TYR A 61 -17.51 12.93 9.60
CA TYR A 61 -17.36 13.86 8.47
C TYR A 61 -16.19 14.83 8.70
N ARG A 62 -16.07 15.40 9.90
CA ARG A 62 -14.94 16.27 10.30
C ARG A 62 -13.60 15.54 10.24
N LYS A 63 -13.55 14.29 10.72
CA LYS A 63 -12.34 13.45 10.60
C LYS A 63 -11.96 13.22 9.15
N ASN A 64 -12.92 12.95 8.29
CA ASN A 64 -12.69 12.73 6.86
C ASN A 64 -12.26 14.00 6.12
N LEU A 65 -12.87 15.16 6.42
CA LEU A 65 -12.47 16.46 5.87
C LEU A 65 -11.04 16.82 6.28
N LYS A 66 -10.72 16.79 7.58
CA LYS A 66 -9.36 17.04 8.08
C LYS A 66 -8.33 16.06 7.50
N ARG A 67 -8.72 14.79 7.29
CA ARG A 67 -7.87 13.80 6.62
C ARG A 67 -7.63 14.18 5.16
N LYS A 68 -8.67 14.58 4.43
CA LYS A 68 -8.58 15.00 3.03
C LYS A 68 -7.71 16.25 2.86
N GLU A 69 -7.93 17.29 3.69
CA GLU A 69 -7.12 18.51 3.70
C GLU A 69 -5.66 18.24 4.06
N ARG A 70 -5.39 17.33 5.02
CA ARG A 70 -4.04 16.92 5.38
C ARG A 70 -3.35 16.17 4.22
N CYS A 71 -4.07 15.28 3.53
CA CYS A 71 -3.52 14.57 2.38
C CYS A 71 -3.20 15.52 1.23
N VAL A 72 -4.07 16.50 0.94
CA VAL A 72 -3.82 17.50 -0.12
C VAL A 72 -2.58 18.32 0.22
N ARG A 73 -2.47 18.85 1.44
CA ARG A 73 -1.29 19.60 1.89
C ARG A 73 0.00 18.78 1.80
N MET A 74 -0.04 17.52 2.24
CA MET A 74 1.13 16.65 2.19
C MET A 74 1.65 16.46 0.76
N ILE A 75 0.77 16.28 -0.21
CA ILE A 75 1.16 16.15 -1.63
C ILE A 75 1.72 17.47 -2.16
N GLU A 76 1.09 18.61 -1.82
CA GLU A 76 1.59 19.93 -2.21
C GLU A 76 2.99 20.20 -1.64
N ASP A 77 3.25 19.85 -0.38
CA ASP A 77 4.57 19.99 0.27
C ASP A 77 5.63 19.11 -0.42
N ILE A 78 5.27 17.87 -0.79
CA ILE A 78 6.15 16.97 -1.55
C ILE A 78 6.49 17.56 -2.93
N LEU A 79 5.49 18.06 -3.65
CA LEU A 79 5.69 18.65 -4.98
C LEU A 79 6.56 19.93 -4.91
N LYS A 80 6.36 20.75 -3.88
CA LYS A 80 7.17 21.93 -3.65
C LYS A 80 8.64 21.55 -3.39
N TYR A 81 8.86 20.58 -2.48
CA TYR A 81 10.20 20.09 -2.18
C TYR A 81 10.88 19.50 -3.45
N ASN A 82 10.13 18.70 -4.23
CA ASN A 82 10.65 18.14 -5.47
C ASN A 82 11.10 19.20 -6.48
N LYS A 83 10.32 20.28 -6.63
CA LYS A 83 10.69 21.40 -7.49
C LYS A 83 12.00 22.03 -7.05
N GLU A 84 12.14 22.32 -5.75
CA GLU A 84 13.39 22.87 -5.18
C GLU A 84 14.58 21.90 -5.35
N PHE A 85 14.38 20.60 -5.17
CA PHE A 85 15.39 19.57 -5.37
C PHE A 85 15.93 19.57 -6.80
N VAL A 86 15.05 19.69 -7.80
CA VAL A 86 15.44 19.76 -9.22
C VAL A 86 16.12 21.08 -9.55
N GLU A 87 15.60 22.22 -9.09
CA GLU A 87 16.17 23.57 -9.32
C GLU A 87 17.60 23.68 -8.74
N LYS A 88 17.82 23.09 -7.57
CA LYS A 88 19.14 23.07 -6.89
C LYS A 88 20.08 21.98 -7.45
N LYS A 89 19.65 21.19 -8.43
CA LYS A 89 20.37 20.03 -8.98
C LYS A 89 20.79 19.02 -7.92
N ALA A 90 20.04 18.91 -6.83
CA ALA A 90 20.34 17.99 -5.74
C ALA A 90 20.26 16.50 -6.14
N TYR A 91 19.85 16.21 -7.36
CA TYR A 91 19.86 14.88 -7.96
C TYR A 91 21.24 14.42 -8.47
N GLU A 92 22.20 15.31 -8.65
CA GLU A 92 23.52 14.96 -9.24
C GLU A 92 24.22 13.80 -8.54
N PRO A 93 24.22 13.67 -7.20
CA PRO A 93 24.81 12.53 -6.49
C PRO A 93 24.12 11.18 -6.76
N TYR A 94 22.91 11.20 -7.35
CA TYR A 94 22.11 10.01 -7.62
C TYR A 94 22.15 9.56 -9.08
N LEU A 95 22.97 10.22 -9.92
CA LEU A 95 23.10 9.86 -11.33
C LEU A 95 23.76 8.50 -11.45
N THR A 96 23.12 7.59 -12.17
CA THR A 96 23.62 6.23 -12.43
C THR A 96 22.97 5.66 -13.70
N SER A 97 23.39 4.47 -14.11
CA SER A 97 22.80 3.74 -15.23
C SER A 97 21.55 2.94 -14.82
N LYS A 98 20.83 2.41 -15.80
CA LYS A 98 19.71 1.49 -15.54
C LYS A 98 20.17 0.08 -15.14
N TYR A 99 21.43 -0.27 -15.35
CA TYR A 99 21.99 -1.58 -15.05
C TYR A 99 22.53 -1.60 -13.62
N PRO A 100 22.27 -2.65 -12.81
CA PRO A 100 22.82 -2.73 -11.46
C PRO A 100 24.32 -3.08 -11.50
N ASP A 101 25.15 -2.21 -10.92
CA ASP A 101 26.62 -2.38 -10.95
C ASP A 101 27.07 -3.68 -10.28
N LYS A 102 26.34 -4.14 -9.25
CA LYS A 102 26.62 -5.41 -8.55
C LYS A 102 25.90 -6.62 -9.18
N LYS A 103 25.18 -6.44 -10.30
CA LYS A 103 24.38 -7.49 -10.94
C LYS A 103 23.42 -8.20 -9.96
N LEU A 104 22.95 -7.49 -8.96
CA LEU A 104 22.19 -7.98 -7.82
C LEU A 104 20.74 -7.52 -7.89
N ALA A 105 19.81 -8.43 -7.57
CA ALA A 105 18.44 -8.08 -7.18
C ALA A 105 18.19 -8.47 -5.73
N ILE A 106 17.44 -7.64 -5.02
CA ILE A 106 17.03 -7.87 -3.63
C ILE A 106 15.50 -7.89 -3.60
N LEU A 107 14.93 -8.99 -3.14
CA LEU A 107 13.51 -9.07 -2.79
C LEU A 107 13.39 -8.93 -1.27
N THR A 108 12.64 -7.93 -0.79
CA THR A 108 12.51 -7.66 0.63
C THR A 108 11.13 -7.09 1.00
N CYS A 109 10.88 -6.94 2.29
CA CYS A 109 9.62 -6.36 2.79
C CYS A 109 9.51 -4.85 2.49
N MET A 110 8.27 -4.38 2.32
CA MET A 110 7.96 -2.96 2.16
C MET A 110 8.00 -2.17 3.48
N ASP A 111 8.41 -2.78 4.59
CA ASP A 111 8.56 -2.13 5.88
C ASP A 111 9.35 -0.83 5.75
N THR A 112 8.84 0.25 6.36
CA THR A 112 9.42 1.59 6.26
C THR A 112 10.79 1.69 6.90
N ARG A 113 11.07 0.88 7.94
CA ARG A 113 12.38 0.82 8.62
C ARG A 113 13.49 0.37 7.67
N LEU A 114 13.17 -0.47 6.68
CA LEU A 114 14.14 -1.01 5.72
C LEU A 114 14.42 -0.08 4.53
N THR A 115 13.77 1.08 4.45
CA THR A 115 13.92 1.95 3.27
C THR A 115 15.33 2.52 3.15
N GLU A 116 15.93 2.94 4.26
CA GLU A 116 17.31 3.44 4.33
C GLU A 116 18.25 2.44 5.01
N LEU A 117 17.77 1.75 6.06
CA LEU A 117 18.59 0.81 6.82
C LEU A 117 19.15 -0.32 5.95
N LEU A 118 18.31 -0.94 5.11
CA LEU A 118 18.75 -2.07 4.29
C LEU A 118 19.92 -1.70 3.34
N PRO A 119 19.83 -0.70 2.47
CA PRO A 119 20.96 -0.35 1.61
C PRO A 119 22.16 0.14 2.42
N ALA A 120 21.97 0.87 3.51
CA ALA A 120 23.06 1.34 4.35
C ALA A 120 23.81 0.19 5.03
N ALA A 121 23.10 -0.77 5.63
CA ALA A 121 23.69 -1.94 6.30
C ALA A 121 24.43 -2.87 5.33
N LEU A 122 23.96 -2.95 4.07
CA LEU A 122 24.60 -3.76 3.03
C LEU A 122 25.70 -3.02 2.25
N GLY A 123 25.97 -1.75 2.53
CA GLY A 123 26.90 -0.92 1.77
C GLY A 123 26.47 -0.72 0.31
N ILE A 124 25.17 -0.72 0.04
CA ILE A 124 24.59 -0.59 -1.30
C ILE A 124 24.24 0.88 -1.55
N LYS A 125 24.66 1.39 -2.69
CA LYS A 125 24.39 2.75 -3.18
C LYS A 125 23.37 2.75 -4.31
N ASN A 126 22.89 3.95 -4.66
CA ASN A 126 22.04 4.11 -5.83
C ASN A 126 22.76 3.60 -7.09
N GLY A 127 22.12 2.69 -7.83
CA GLY A 127 22.68 2.03 -9.01
C GLY A 127 23.29 0.66 -8.77
N ASP A 128 23.62 0.29 -7.53
CA ASP A 128 24.29 -0.99 -7.23
C ASP A 128 23.40 -2.23 -7.44
N ALA A 129 22.12 -2.14 -7.07
CA ALA A 129 21.20 -3.28 -7.08
C ALA A 129 19.77 -2.91 -7.48
N LYS A 130 18.99 -3.88 -7.93
CA LYS A 130 17.54 -3.78 -8.09
C LYS A 130 16.87 -4.18 -6.79
N ILE A 131 16.11 -3.27 -6.17
CA ILE A 131 15.39 -3.55 -4.93
C ILE A 131 13.91 -3.66 -5.24
N ILE A 132 13.33 -4.84 -4.97
CA ILE A 132 11.92 -5.16 -5.14
C ILE A 132 11.33 -5.30 -3.74
N LYS A 133 10.28 -4.53 -3.46
CA LYS A 133 9.62 -4.51 -2.14
C LYS A 133 8.14 -4.85 -2.27
N ASN A 134 7.66 -5.76 -1.41
CA ASN A 134 6.24 -6.04 -1.24
C ASN A 134 5.93 -6.38 0.23
N ALA A 135 4.67 -6.63 0.55
CA ALA A 135 4.28 -7.09 1.88
C ALA A 135 4.92 -8.45 2.18
N GLY A 136 5.83 -8.47 3.17
CA GLY A 136 6.53 -9.67 3.62
C GLY A 136 7.79 -10.07 2.83
N GLY A 137 8.08 -9.46 1.69
CA GLY A 137 9.22 -9.87 0.85
C GLY A 137 9.05 -11.25 0.22
N VAL A 138 7.84 -11.62 -0.19
CA VAL A 138 7.43 -12.97 -0.61
C VAL A 138 6.93 -13.04 -2.04
N ILE A 139 6.85 -14.26 -2.59
CA ILE A 139 6.16 -14.56 -3.84
C ILE A 139 4.79 -15.14 -3.52
N THR A 140 3.74 -14.36 -3.73
CA THR A 140 2.35 -14.77 -3.48
C THR A 140 1.68 -15.44 -4.68
N HIS A 141 2.26 -15.30 -5.86
CA HIS A 141 1.75 -15.90 -7.10
C HIS A 141 2.90 -16.18 -8.07
N PRO A 142 2.96 -17.38 -8.69
CA PRO A 142 4.08 -17.78 -9.56
C PRO A 142 4.25 -16.88 -10.79
N TYR A 143 3.18 -16.28 -11.29
CA TYR A 143 3.20 -15.34 -12.42
C TYR A 143 2.85 -13.92 -11.99
N GLY A 144 3.10 -13.57 -10.73
CA GLY A 144 2.86 -12.25 -10.16
C GLY A 144 3.92 -11.22 -10.55
N SER A 145 3.69 -9.97 -10.13
CA SER A 145 4.56 -8.83 -10.47
C SER A 145 5.99 -8.99 -9.94
N VAL A 146 6.18 -9.61 -8.78
CA VAL A 146 7.52 -9.87 -8.20
C VAL A 146 8.33 -10.79 -9.11
N MET A 147 7.76 -11.93 -9.47
CA MET A 147 8.42 -12.89 -10.36
C MET A 147 8.75 -12.26 -11.72
N ARG A 148 7.79 -11.55 -12.32
CA ARG A 148 8.02 -10.82 -13.57
C ARG A 148 9.16 -9.80 -13.43
N SER A 149 9.23 -9.05 -12.33
CA SER A 149 10.27 -8.05 -12.10
C SER A 149 11.66 -8.69 -11.98
N LEU A 150 11.77 -9.84 -11.31
CA LEU A 150 13.02 -10.59 -11.20
C LEU A 150 13.46 -11.12 -12.56
N LEU A 151 12.56 -11.70 -13.34
CA LEU A 151 12.86 -12.18 -14.70
C LEU A 151 13.33 -11.04 -15.63
N VAL A 152 12.67 -9.88 -15.59
CA VAL A 152 13.12 -8.68 -16.34
C VAL A 152 14.50 -8.24 -15.86
N GLY A 153 14.74 -8.24 -14.55
CA GLY A 153 16.05 -7.95 -13.97
C GLY A 153 17.16 -8.86 -14.51
N ILE A 154 16.89 -10.15 -14.60
CA ILE A 154 17.83 -11.15 -15.11
C ILE A 154 18.04 -10.99 -16.64
N LEU A 155 16.95 -11.00 -17.41
CA LEU A 155 17.02 -11.11 -18.86
C LEU A 155 17.43 -9.79 -19.54
N GLU A 156 16.99 -8.64 -19.00
CA GLU A 156 17.18 -7.34 -19.65
C GLU A 156 18.19 -6.43 -18.93
N LEU A 157 18.42 -6.66 -17.64
CA LEU A 157 19.21 -5.75 -16.82
C LEU A 157 20.49 -6.38 -16.25
N GLY A 158 20.77 -7.65 -16.58
CA GLY A 158 22.02 -8.32 -16.25
C GLY A 158 22.15 -8.73 -14.79
N VAL A 159 21.04 -8.98 -14.09
CA VAL A 159 21.06 -9.56 -12.74
C VAL A 159 21.53 -11.01 -12.80
N GLU A 160 22.50 -11.36 -11.96
CA GLU A 160 23.07 -12.71 -11.85
C GLU A 160 22.85 -13.32 -10.46
N GLU A 161 22.60 -12.48 -9.43
CA GLU A 161 22.33 -12.93 -8.06
C GLU A 161 21.02 -12.33 -7.52
N ILE A 162 20.31 -13.11 -6.70
CA ILE A 162 19.11 -12.68 -5.99
C ILE A 162 19.30 -12.92 -4.49
N MET A 163 19.10 -11.90 -3.69
CA MET A 163 18.96 -12.00 -2.25
C MET A 163 17.48 -11.89 -1.86
N VAL A 164 16.97 -12.85 -1.09
CA VAL A 164 15.66 -12.79 -0.45
C VAL A 164 15.90 -12.40 1.00
N ILE A 165 15.44 -11.22 1.41
CA ILE A 165 15.71 -10.68 2.74
C ILE A 165 14.40 -10.46 3.49
N GLY A 166 14.11 -11.38 4.43
CA GLY A 166 13.10 -11.16 5.47
C GLY A 166 13.66 -10.26 6.58
N HIS A 167 12.84 -9.91 7.57
CA HIS A 167 13.32 -9.11 8.69
C HIS A 167 12.59 -9.46 9.99
N THR A 168 13.22 -9.17 11.14
CA THR A 168 12.62 -9.32 12.46
C THR A 168 11.44 -8.38 12.64
N ASP A 169 10.45 -8.76 13.46
CA ASP A 169 9.27 -7.97 13.78
C ASP A 169 8.51 -7.51 12.52
N CYS A 170 8.31 -8.42 11.56
CA CYS A 170 7.59 -8.13 10.33
C CYS A 170 6.09 -8.04 10.58
N GLY A 171 5.48 -6.93 10.18
CA GLY A 171 4.03 -6.72 10.35
C GLY A 171 3.14 -7.68 9.55
N VAL A 172 3.71 -8.47 8.63
CA VAL A 172 2.98 -9.51 7.88
C VAL A 172 2.95 -10.84 8.65
N GLN A 173 3.85 -11.02 9.61
CA GLN A 173 3.86 -12.23 10.45
C GLN A 173 2.59 -12.30 11.30
N GLY A 174 1.88 -13.41 11.23
CA GLY A 174 0.64 -13.64 11.96
C GLY A 174 -0.59 -12.87 11.46
N MET A 175 -0.52 -12.23 10.28
CA MET A 175 -1.68 -11.55 9.68
C MET A 175 -2.80 -12.55 9.39
N ASP A 176 -4.01 -12.23 9.87
CA ASP A 176 -5.22 -13.00 9.62
C ASP A 176 -5.97 -12.46 8.38
N GLY A 177 -6.01 -13.27 7.33
CA GLY A 177 -6.71 -12.91 6.08
C GLY A 177 -8.22 -12.82 6.25
N HIS A 178 -8.82 -13.58 7.17
CA HIS A 178 -10.24 -13.49 7.46
C HIS A 178 -10.60 -12.12 8.07
N HIS A 179 -9.85 -11.72 9.10
CA HIS A 179 -10.02 -10.39 9.72
C HIS A 179 -9.80 -9.25 8.71
N MET A 180 -8.84 -9.39 7.80
CA MET A 180 -8.65 -8.39 6.73
C MET A 180 -9.86 -8.28 5.79
N LEU A 181 -10.55 -9.39 5.49
CA LEU A 181 -11.78 -9.34 4.70
C LEU A 181 -12.91 -8.63 5.44
N GLU A 182 -13.04 -8.84 6.75
CA GLU A 182 -14.01 -8.12 7.58
C GLU A 182 -13.73 -6.61 7.58
N GLU A 183 -12.48 -6.20 7.76
CA GLU A 183 -12.08 -4.79 7.66
C GLU A 183 -12.38 -4.17 6.30
N LEU A 184 -12.21 -4.90 5.20
CA LEU A 184 -12.57 -4.42 3.86
C LEU A 184 -14.06 -4.12 3.77
N VAL A 185 -14.92 -4.99 4.32
CA VAL A 185 -16.37 -4.77 4.35
C VAL A 185 -16.72 -3.55 5.21
N GLU A 186 -16.12 -3.40 6.38
CA GLU A 186 -16.31 -2.23 7.25
C GLU A 186 -15.90 -0.92 6.57
N ARG A 187 -14.90 -0.96 5.69
CA ARG A 187 -14.44 0.17 4.88
C ARG A 187 -15.24 0.40 3.60
N GLY A 188 -16.31 -0.36 3.40
CA GLY A 188 -17.30 -0.15 2.34
C GLY A 188 -17.11 -1.02 1.09
N VAL A 189 -16.24 -2.02 1.12
CA VAL A 189 -16.18 -3.04 0.06
C VAL A 189 -17.43 -3.93 0.16
N SER A 190 -18.13 -4.12 -0.96
CA SER A 190 -19.34 -4.94 -0.98
C SER A 190 -19.01 -6.42 -0.74
N GLN A 191 -19.74 -7.06 0.17
CA GLN A 191 -19.67 -8.51 0.38
C GLN A 191 -19.94 -9.30 -0.92
N GLU A 192 -20.81 -8.77 -1.79
CA GLU A 192 -21.10 -9.37 -3.09
C GLU A 192 -19.85 -9.42 -3.98
N HIS A 193 -19.04 -8.35 -4.02
CA HIS A 193 -17.78 -8.35 -4.77
C HIS A 193 -16.80 -9.41 -4.24
N ILE A 194 -16.68 -9.54 -2.91
CA ILE A 194 -15.85 -10.58 -2.29
C ILE A 194 -16.33 -11.98 -2.70
N ASN A 195 -17.65 -12.21 -2.64
CA ASN A 195 -18.24 -13.50 -3.03
C ASN A 195 -18.01 -13.82 -4.51
N VAL A 196 -18.13 -12.85 -5.40
CA VAL A 196 -17.81 -13.02 -6.84
C VAL A 196 -16.36 -13.43 -7.02
N ILE A 197 -15.39 -12.78 -6.35
CA ILE A 197 -13.98 -13.16 -6.45
C ILE A 197 -13.74 -14.56 -5.89
N LYS A 198 -14.30 -14.91 -4.73
CA LYS A 198 -14.21 -16.27 -4.16
C LYS A 198 -14.79 -17.32 -5.12
N SER A 199 -15.85 -17.00 -5.88
CA SER A 199 -16.45 -17.92 -6.87
C SER A 199 -15.54 -18.23 -8.07
N THR A 200 -14.51 -17.41 -8.33
CA THR A 200 -13.49 -17.72 -9.36
C THR A 200 -12.45 -18.73 -8.90
N GLY A 201 -12.56 -19.26 -7.68
CA GLY A 201 -11.59 -20.19 -7.09
C GLY A 201 -10.43 -19.49 -6.38
N THR A 202 -10.47 -18.15 -6.22
CA THR A 202 -9.45 -17.40 -5.49
C THR A 202 -9.68 -17.51 -3.98
N ASP A 203 -8.73 -18.11 -3.27
CA ASP A 203 -8.70 -18.12 -1.81
C ASP A 203 -8.19 -16.77 -1.30
N LEU A 204 -9.12 -15.85 -1.07
CA LEU A 204 -8.79 -14.49 -0.61
C LEU A 204 -8.22 -14.47 0.80
N GLU A 205 -8.63 -15.38 1.67
CA GLU A 205 -8.13 -15.45 3.05
C GLU A 205 -6.66 -15.85 3.06
N LYS A 206 -6.31 -16.88 2.30
CA LYS A 206 -4.91 -17.29 2.11
C LYS A 206 -4.09 -16.21 1.41
N TRP A 207 -4.66 -15.54 0.41
CA TRP A 207 -3.95 -14.50 -0.35
C TRP A 207 -3.67 -13.24 0.48
N LEU A 208 -4.58 -12.86 1.38
CA LEU A 208 -4.43 -11.73 2.31
C LEU A 208 -3.69 -12.10 3.59
N GLY A 209 -3.68 -13.38 3.95
CA GLY A 209 -3.02 -13.87 5.15
C GLY A 209 -1.51 -13.72 5.10
N GLY A 210 -0.91 -13.68 6.27
CA GLY A 210 0.53 -13.63 6.47
C GLY A 210 1.16 -15.00 6.58
N PHE A 211 2.38 -15.01 7.06
CA PHE A 211 3.16 -16.22 7.39
C PHE A 211 3.36 -16.35 8.90
N GLU A 212 3.58 -17.57 9.37
CA GLU A 212 3.82 -17.83 10.81
C GLU A 212 5.26 -17.51 11.23
N SER A 213 6.23 -17.80 10.33
CA SER A 213 7.66 -17.64 10.61
C SER A 213 8.35 -16.90 9.47
N VAL A 214 9.11 -15.85 9.80
CA VAL A 214 9.95 -15.12 8.84
C VAL A 214 10.97 -16.06 8.20
N GLU A 215 11.62 -16.92 8.99
CA GLU A 215 12.61 -17.86 8.48
C GLU A 215 12.01 -18.84 7.48
N GLN A 216 10.85 -19.43 7.80
CA GLN A 216 10.17 -20.34 6.89
C GLN A 216 9.70 -19.63 5.62
N SER A 217 9.19 -18.42 5.74
CA SER A 217 8.75 -17.59 4.61
C SER A 217 9.91 -17.27 3.64
N VAL A 218 11.11 -16.97 4.16
CA VAL A 218 12.32 -16.78 3.34
C VAL A 218 12.71 -18.09 2.64
N LYS A 219 12.71 -19.23 3.36
CA LYS A 219 12.99 -20.55 2.79
C LYS A 219 12.04 -20.89 1.64
N ASP A 220 10.75 -20.69 1.87
CA ASP A 220 9.70 -20.99 0.87
C ASP A 220 9.84 -20.09 -0.36
N THR A 221 10.19 -18.82 -0.16
CA THR A 221 10.41 -17.87 -1.26
C THR A 221 11.65 -18.24 -2.06
N VAL A 222 12.76 -18.60 -1.41
CA VAL A 222 13.99 -19.08 -2.08
C VAL A 222 13.69 -20.37 -2.84
N TYR A 223 12.97 -21.30 -2.22
CA TYR A 223 12.57 -22.55 -2.88
C TYR A 223 11.71 -22.29 -4.12
N ALA A 224 10.68 -21.44 -4.00
CA ALA A 224 9.81 -21.08 -5.10
C ALA A 224 10.56 -20.44 -6.27
N LEU A 225 11.54 -19.58 -5.99
CA LEU A 225 12.40 -18.98 -7.01
C LEU A 225 13.28 -20.02 -7.70
N LYS A 226 13.98 -20.87 -6.95
CA LYS A 226 14.88 -21.88 -7.50
C LYS A 226 14.18 -22.92 -8.36
N HIS A 227 12.94 -23.25 -8.02
CA HIS A 227 12.14 -24.25 -8.73
C HIS A 227 11.11 -23.67 -9.72
N HIS A 228 11.17 -22.34 -9.93
CA HIS A 228 10.26 -21.71 -10.89
C HIS A 228 10.58 -22.12 -12.33
N PRO A 229 9.60 -22.58 -13.11
CA PRO A 229 9.85 -23.14 -14.47
C PRO A 229 10.44 -22.13 -15.45
N LEU A 230 10.33 -20.83 -15.19
CA LEU A 230 10.91 -19.76 -16.02
C LEU A 230 12.22 -19.21 -15.44
N MET A 231 12.74 -19.76 -14.34
CA MET A 231 14.01 -19.29 -13.76
C MET A 231 15.18 -19.80 -14.61
N PRO A 232 16.02 -18.87 -15.17
CA PRO A 232 17.19 -19.27 -15.91
C PRO A 232 18.20 -20.01 -15.03
N THR A 233 18.94 -20.93 -15.63
CA THR A 233 20.04 -21.63 -14.95
C THR A 233 21.18 -20.67 -14.61
N GLY A 234 21.92 -20.96 -13.53
CA GLY A 234 23.09 -20.18 -13.15
C GLY A 234 22.81 -18.96 -12.26
N ILE A 235 21.56 -18.65 -12.00
CA ILE A 235 21.20 -17.56 -11.06
C ILE A 235 21.40 -18.05 -9.63
N LYS A 236 22.24 -17.33 -8.87
CA LYS A 236 22.45 -17.61 -7.46
C LYS A 236 21.35 -16.96 -6.63
N ILE A 237 20.69 -17.74 -5.79
CA ILE A 237 19.57 -17.27 -4.95
C ILE A 237 19.86 -17.66 -3.50
N THR A 238 19.89 -16.67 -2.61
CA THR A 238 20.22 -16.86 -1.20
C THR A 238 19.22 -16.13 -0.30
N GLY A 239 18.81 -16.77 0.80
CA GLY A 239 17.91 -16.22 1.80
C GLY A 239 18.65 -15.63 2.99
N PHE A 240 18.12 -14.54 3.55
CA PHE A 240 18.64 -13.87 4.74
C PHE A 240 17.51 -13.34 5.60
N ILE A 241 17.80 -13.12 6.88
CA ILE A 241 16.98 -12.37 7.80
C ILE A 241 17.79 -11.17 8.30
N MET A 242 17.21 -9.98 8.19
CA MET A 242 17.78 -8.75 8.70
C MET A 242 17.13 -8.36 10.02
N ASP A 243 17.95 -8.03 11.01
CA ASP A 243 17.46 -7.35 12.19
C ASP A 243 16.98 -5.94 11.83
N SER A 244 15.69 -5.67 12.08
CA SER A 244 15.03 -4.41 11.66
C SER A 244 15.46 -3.18 12.45
N VAL A 245 16.28 -3.35 13.50
CA VAL A 245 16.79 -2.27 14.34
C VAL A 245 18.27 -2.00 14.03
N THR A 246 19.07 -3.05 13.98
CA THR A 246 20.53 -2.93 13.85
C THR A 246 21.04 -3.07 12.42
N GLY A 247 20.24 -3.66 11.52
CA GLY A 247 20.68 -4.02 10.17
C GLY A 247 21.55 -5.28 10.11
N GLY A 248 21.72 -6.00 11.24
CA GLY A 248 22.43 -7.29 11.27
C GLY A 248 21.81 -8.28 10.29
N LEU A 249 22.63 -8.99 9.51
CA LEU A 249 22.16 -9.90 8.46
C LEU A 249 22.63 -11.32 8.77
N GLU A 250 21.68 -12.25 8.86
CA GLU A 250 21.95 -13.67 9.08
C GLU A 250 21.49 -14.49 7.88
N ALA A 251 22.34 -15.43 7.41
CA ALA A 251 21.97 -16.32 6.32
C ALA A 251 20.98 -17.39 6.81
N VAL A 252 19.99 -17.66 5.97
CA VAL A 252 19.02 -18.74 6.22
C VAL A 252 19.52 -20.02 5.55
N GLU A 253 19.80 -21.04 6.36
CA GLU A 253 20.23 -22.34 5.83
C GLU A 253 19.08 -23.05 5.10
N GLU A 254 19.37 -23.52 3.90
CA GLU A 254 18.45 -24.37 3.17
C GLU A 254 18.44 -25.78 3.80
N LYS A 255 17.23 -26.34 3.98
CA LYS A 255 17.16 -27.77 4.27
C LYS A 255 17.72 -28.55 3.10
N LYS A 256 18.75 -29.36 3.38
CA LYS A 256 19.30 -30.33 2.43
C LYS A 256 18.25 -31.36 2.02
#